data_861999e7eed3175d22aebab9c32c598c
#
_entry.id   861999e7eed3175d22aebab9c32c598c
#
_cell.length_a   1.000
_cell.length_b   1.000
_cell.length_c   1.000
_cell.angle_alpha   90.00
_cell.angle_beta   90.00
_cell.angle_gamma   90.00
#
_symmetry.space_group_name_H-M   'P 1'
#
loop_
_entity.id
_entity.type
_entity.pdbx_description
1 polymer ?
#
loop_
_entity_poly.entity_id
_entity_poly.type
_entity_poly.pdbx_seq_one_letter_code
_entity_poly.pdbx_strand_id
1 'polypeptide(L)'
;MKKIIITFISLIIGILSRAQTVNEHYYFKNLSSQNGLSQNTVSAILQDSKGFMWFGTKDGLDRYDGVSFRHFKYDRNNPRSLGNNFVTSLYEDIEGNIWVGTDVGVYIYYPEKDTFRHFVEQSDKNTRVERAVAMISGDSQGRVWIAAEAQNLFCYDLKKQTLRNYILTDHPLVSTNVKCLTVDNSGTIWIGFYGDGLFYSKDELKTLHPYISPIDNEETYNNDVVSEILPGAYNCLYIGSLK
;
A
#
# COMPACT_ATOMS: atom_id res chain seq x y z
N MET A 1 -55.39 -24.25 -17.53
CA MET A 1 -54.27 -24.08 -18.47
C MET A 1 -53.30 -22.95 -18.10
N LYS A 2 -53.74 -21.71 -17.81
CA LYS A 2 -52.83 -20.59 -17.45
C LYS A 2 -51.91 -20.88 -16.24
N LYS A 3 -52.39 -21.53 -15.18
CA LYS A 3 -51.59 -21.85 -13.97
C LYS A 3 -50.51 -22.87 -14.25
N ILE A 4 -50.74 -23.86 -15.13
CA ILE A 4 -49.75 -24.87 -15.49
C ILE A 4 -48.62 -24.26 -16.33
N ILE A 5 -48.96 -23.33 -17.22
CA ILE A 5 -47.93 -22.63 -18.05
C ILE A 5 -47.00 -21.76 -17.20
N ILE A 6 -47.54 -21.06 -16.16
CA ILE A 6 -46.73 -20.23 -15.25
C ILE A 6 -45.78 -21.11 -14.42
N THR A 7 -46.24 -22.26 -13.96
CA THR A 7 -45.39 -23.20 -13.21
C THR A 7 -44.25 -23.79 -14.10
N PHE A 8 -44.54 -24.07 -15.37
CA PHE A 8 -43.53 -24.55 -16.30
C PHE A 8 -42.46 -23.48 -16.64
N ILE A 9 -42.87 -22.22 -16.81
CA ILE A 9 -41.97 -21.09 -17.06
C ILE A 9 -41.09 -20.83 -15.85
N SER A 10 -41.59 -20.89 -14.63
CA SER A 10 -40.80 -20.73 -13.40
C SER A 10 -39.78 -21.88 -13.20
N LEU A 11 -40.12 -23.10 -13.61
CA LEU A 11 -39.21 -24.24 -13.55
C LEU A 11 -38.10 -24.13 -14.59
N ILE A 12 -38.37 -23.62 -15.78
CA ILE A 12 -37.35 -23.40 -16.83
C ILE A 12 -36.38 -22.28 -16.45
N ILE A 13 -36.87 -21.19 -15.83
CA ILE A 13 -36.02 -20.10 -15.33
C ILE A 13 -35.10 -20.60 -14.21
N GLY A 14 -35.59 -21.48 -13.32
CA GLY A 14 -34.78 -22.09 -12.26
C GLY A 14 -33.68 -23.04 -12.78
N ILE A 15 -33.89 -23.67 -13.95
CA ILE A 15 -32.88 -24.55 -14.56
C ILE A 15 -31.81 -23.77 -15.34
N LEU A 16 -32.14 -22.56 -15.83
CA LEU A 16 -31.20 -21.69 -16.55
C LEU A 16 -30.27 -20.90 -15.62
N SER A 17 -30.57 -20.80 -14.32
CA SER A 17 -29.67 -20.23 -13.31
C SER A 17 -28.63 -21.26 -12.83
N ARG A 18 -27.98 -21.98 -13.74
CA ARG A 18 -26.71 -22.62 -13.38
C ARG A 18 -25.69 -21.52 -13.17
N ALA A 19 -25.28 -21.32 -11.92
CA ALA A 19 -24.04 -20.63 -11.64
C ALA A 19 -22.93 -21.30 -12.44
N GLN A 20 -22.47 -20.65 -13.50
CA GLN A 20 -21.23 -21.06 -14.15
C GLN A 20 -20.14 -20.85 -13.11
N THR A 21 -19.67 -21.93 -12.53
CA THR A 21 -18.37 -21.92 -11.87
C THR A 21 -17.35 -21.65 -12.97
N VAL A 22 -16.93 -20.40 -13.10
CA VAL A 22 -15.79 -20.06 -13.94
C VAL A 22 -14.61 -20.75 -13.28
N ASN A 23 -14.16 -21.86 -13.83
CA ASN A 23 -12.88 -22.46 -13.48
C ASN A 23 -11.82 -21.51 -14.03
N GLU A 24 -11.46 -20.49 -13.24
CA GLU A 24 -10.32 -19.64 -13.56
C GLU A 24 -9.05 -20.47 -13.46
N HIS A 25 -8.46 -20.79 -14.59
CA HIS A 25 -7.14 -21.42 -14.64
C HIS A 25 -6.10 -20.31 -14.45
N TYR A 26 -5.53 -20.23 -13.24
CA TYR A 26 -4.43 -19.34 -12.97
C TYR A 26 -3.12 -19.90 -13.53
N TYR A 27 -2.45 -19.11 -14.37
CA TYR A 27 -1.11 -19.41 -14.87
C TYR A 27 -0.10 -18.58 -14.09
N PHE A 28 0.86 -19.25 -13.48
CA PHE A 28 1.94 -18.60 -12.74
C PHE A 28 3.18 -18.48 -13.62
N LYS A 29 3.72 -17.27 -13.76
CA LYS A 29 5.00 -16.98 -14.38
C LYS A 29 5.99 -16.54 -13.29
N ASN A 30 7.09 -17.26 -13.17
CA ASN A 30 8.16 -16.85 -12.26
C ASN A 30 9.00 -15.76 -12.93
N LEU A 31 9.17 -14.64 -12.24
CA LEU A 31 10.06 -13.54 -12.63
C LEU A 31 11.24 -13.51 -11.66
N SER A 32 12.45 -13.61 -12.18
CA SER A 32 13.69 -13.64 -11.42
C SER A 32 14.78 -12.81 -12.10
N SER A 33 15.95 -12.71 -11.49
CA SER A 33 17.11 -12.06 -12.12
C SER A 33 17.53 -12.73 -13.44
N GLN A 34 17.25 -14.03 -13.62
CA GLN A 34 17.45 -14.72 -14.90
C GLN A 34 16.49 -14.23 -16.00
N ASN A 35 15.36 -13.67 -15.63
CA ASN A 35 14.37 -13.10 -16.54
C ASN A 35 14.49 -11.59 -16.69
N GLY A 36 15.49 -10.97 -16.05
CA GLY A 36 15.77 -9.54 -16.16
C GLY A 36 15.38 -8.69 -14.94
N LEU A 37 14.90 -9.27 -13.84
CA LEU A 37 14.70 -8.52 -12.59
C LEU A 37 16.05 -8.10 -12.00
N SER A 38 16.18 -6.89 -11.46
CA SER A 38 17.46 -6.38 -10.90
C SER A 38 17.96 -7.22 -9.75
N GLN A 39 17.05 -7.74 -8.89
CA GLN A 39 17.42 -8.56 -7.75
C GLN A 39 16.20 -9.39 -7.29
N ASN A 40 16.43 -10.63 -6.82
CA ASN A 40 15.37 -11.57 -6.47
C ASN A 40 14.61 -11.23 -5.17
N THR A 41 15.18 -10.40 -4.31
CA THR A 41 14.46 -9.93 -3.11
C THR A 41 13.59 -8.74 -3.51
N VAL A 42 12.31 -9.00 -3.71
CA VAL A 42 11.29 -7.99 -3.99
C VAL A 42 10.63 -7.61 -2.67
N SER A 43 10.70 -6.34 -2.32
CA SER A 43 10.14 -5.76 -1.09
C SER A 43 8.80 -5.08 -1.33
N ALA A 44 8.55 -4.60 -2.55
CA ALA A 44 7.31 -3.93 -2.92
C ALA A 44 6.89 -4.27 -4.36
N ILE A 45 5.59 -4.40 -4.59
CA ILE A 45 4.99 -4.62 -5.90
C ILE A 45 3.83 -3.64 -6.06
N LEU A 46 3.75 -3.00 -7.24
CA LEU A 46 2.68 -2.09 -7.60
C LEU A 46 2.29 -2.31 -9.06
N GLN A 47 1.00 -2.34 -9.38
CA GLN A 47 0.52 -2.16 -10.73
C GLN A 47 0.02 -0.73 -10.87
N ASP A 48 0.61 0.03 -11.82
CA ASP A 48 0.19 1.40 -12.04
C ASP A 48 -1.08 1.48 -12.91
N SER A 49 -1.69 2.65 -12.96
CA SER A 49 -2.92 2.93 -13.72
C SER A 49 -2.77 2.73 -15.24
N LYS A 50 -1.54 2.67 -15.74
CA LYS A 50 -1.20 2.38 -17.14
C LYS A 50 -0.99 0.88 -17.40
N GLY A 51 -1.04 0.05 -16.36
CA GLY A 51 -0.89 -1.40 -16.40
C GLY A 51 0.55 -1.92 -16.29
N PHE A 52 1.55 -1.06 -16.10
CA PHE A 52 2.91 -1.50 -15.81
C PHE A 52 3.01 -2.10 -14.42
N MET A 53 3.81 -3.16 -14.30
CA MET A 53 4.17 -3.74 -13.01
C MET A 53 5.48 -3.13 -12.52
N TRP A 54 5.49 -2.65 -11.29
CA TRP A 54 6.66 -2.09 -10.63
C TRP A 54 7.12 -3.02 -9.52
N PHE A 55 8.43 -3.27 -9.45
CA PHE A 55 9.05 -4.13 -8.45
C PHE A 55 10.14 -3.35 -7.73
N GLY A 56 9.90 -3.05 -6.46
CA GLY A 56 10.90 -2.51 -5.57
C GLY A 56 11.82 -3.63 -5.08
N THR A 57 13.11 -3.50 -5.30
CA THR A 57 14.09 -4.51 -4.92
C THR A 57 15.18 -3.93 -4.01
N LYS A 58 16.06 -4.79 -3.50
CA LYS A 58 17.26 -4.34 -2.77
C LYS A 58 18.33 -3.75 -3.68
N ASP A 59 18.17 -3.78 -5.00
CA ASP A 59 19.14 -3.25 -5.97
C ASP A 59 18.45 -2.43 -7.07
N GLY A 60 17.51 -1.61 -6.70
CA GLY A 60 16.82 -0.66 -7.57
C GLY A 60 15.33 -0.91 -7.71
N LEU A 61 14.73 -0.12 -8.58
CA LEU A 61 13.34 -0.18 -8.97
C LEU A 61 13.25 -0.69 -10.40
N ASP A 62 12.42 -1.70 -10.63
CA ASP A 62 12.18 -2.28 -11.94
C ASP A 62 10.76 -2.00 -12.38
N ARG A 63 10.57 -1.60 -13.65
CA ARG A 63 9.27 -1.49 -14.30
C ARG A 63 9.16 -2.55 -15.41
N TYR A 64 8.12 -3.34 -15.37
CA TYR A 64 7.84 -4.42 -16.32
C TYR A 64 6.61 -4.09 -17.17
N ASP A 65 6.74 -4.21 -18.48
CA ASP A 65 5.67 -3.93 -19.46
C ASP A 65 4.92 -5.19 -19.94
N GLY A 66 5.18 -6.35 -19.32
CA GLY A 66 4.68 -7.66 -19.74
C GLY A 66 5.70 -8.46 -20.56
N VAL A 67 6.73 -7.81 -21.12
CA VAL A 67 7.75 -8.41 -22.00
C VAL A 67 9.14 -8.17 -21.45
N SER A 68 9.48 -6.94 -21.10
CA SER A 68 10.82 -6.49 -20.72
C SER A 68 10.83 -5.67 -19.45
N PHE A 69 12.00 -5.63 -18.79
CA PHE A 69 12.23 -4.80 -17.63
C PHE A 69 12.95 -3.50 -18.02
N ARG A 70 12.53 -2.41 -17.43
CA ARG A 70 13.28 -1.17 -17.37
C ARG A 70 13.77 -0.97 -15.94
N HIS A 71 15.09 -0.71 -15.78
CA HIS A 71 15.74 -0.57 -14.49
C HIS A 71 15.98 0.89 -14.14
N PHE A 72 15.73 1.24 -12.88
CA PHE A 72 16.02 2.55 -12.31
C PHE A 72 16.91 2.33 -11.08
N LYS A 73 18.11 2.89 -11.17
CA LYS A 73 19.13 2.77 -10.09
C LYS A 73 19.68 4.13 -9.71
N TYR A 74 20.27 4.19 -8.54
CA TYR A 74 21.03 5.34 -8.11
C TYR A 74 22.23 5.56 -9.04
N ASP A 75 22.36 6.78 -9.51
CA ASP A 75 23.53 7.25 -10.26
C ASP A 75 24.02 8.56 -9.64
N ARG A 76 25.23 8.52 -9.06
CA ARG A 76 25.87 9.69 -8.43
C ARG A 76 26.02 10.88 -9.37
N ASN A 77 26.16 10.64 -10.66
CA ASN A 77 26.37 11.67 -11.69
C ASN A 77 25.05 12.20 -12.26
N ASN A 78 23.92 11.58 -11.93
CA ASN A 78 22.60 11.96 -12.42
C ASN A 78 21.67 12.32 -11.23
N PRO A 79 21.51 13.61 -10.91
CA PRO A 79 20.64 14.04 -9.81
C PRO A 79 19.15 13.80 -10.06
N ARG A 80 18.79 13.29 -11.24
CA ARG A 80 17.42 12.90 -11.62
C ARG A 80 17.20 11.39 -11.56
N SER A 81 18.22 10.63 -11.15
CA SER A 81 18.11 9.19 -10.93
C SER A 81 17.37 8.88 -9.61
N LEU A 82 17.03 7.60 -9.41
CA LEU A 82 16.63 7.10 -8.09
C LEU A 82 17.74 7.39 -7.08
N GLY A 83 17.40 7.92 -5.91
CA GLY A 83 18.43 8.36 -4.96
C GLY A 83 18.98 7.27 -4.04
N ASN A 84 18.35 6.10 -4.01
CA ASN A 84 18.82 4.93 -3.26
C ASN A 84 18.30 3.65 -3.89
N ASN A 85 19.12 2.60 -3.93
CA ASN A 85 18.76 1.34 -4.57
C ASN A 85 17.87 0.42 -3.70
N PHE A 86 17.87 0.58 -2.38
CA PHE A 86 17.03 -0.25 -1.53
C PHE A 86 15.61 0.34 -1.46
N VAL A 87 14.75 -0.14 -2.35
CA VAL A 87 13.33 0.25 -2.41
C VAL A 87 12.54 -0.61 -1.43
N THR A 88 11.75 0.02 -0.58
CA THR A 88 10.99 -0.63 0.50
C THR A 88 9.48 -0.59 0.28
N SER A 89 8.97 0.46 -0.37
CA SER A 89 7.55 0.68 -0.57
C SER A 89 7.28 1.43 -1.88
N LEU A 90 6.11 1.20 -2.48
CA LEU A 90 5.66 1.82 -3.72
C LEU A 90 4.20 2.25 -3.59
N TYR A 91 3.88 3.41 -4.14
CA TYR A 91 2.51 3.91 -4.24
C TYR A 91 2.35 4.81 -5.47
N GLU A 92 1.24 4.68 -6.20
CA GLU A 92 0.86 5.61 -7.27
C GLU A 92 -0.13 6.63 -6.74
N ASP A 93 0.16 7.93 -6.89
CA ASP A 93 -0.74 8.98 -6.47
C ASP A 93 -1.83 9.27 -7.53
N ILE A 94 -2.79 10.12 -7.16
CA ILE A 94 -3.92 10.48 -8.05
C ILE A 94 -3.50 11.25 -9.32
N GLU A 95 -2.27 11.75 -9.38
CA GLU A 95 -1.67 12.41 -10.54
C GLU A 95 -0.88 11.43 -11.43
N GLY A 96 -0.77 10.15 -11.01
CA GLY A 96 -0.04 9.09 -11.71
C GLY A 96 1.47 9.14 -11.48
N ASN A 97 1.94 9.86 -10.44
CA ASN A 97 3.34 9.82 -10.03
C ASN A 97 3.58 8.61 -9.13
N ILE A 98 4.77 7.99 -9.23
CA ILE A 98 5.14 6.85 -8.40
C ILE A 98 5.98 7.32 -7.22
N TRP A 99 5.45 7.15 -6.03
CA TRP A 99 6.14 7.39 -4.78
C TRP A 99 6.95 6.16 -4.41
N VAL A 100 8.22 6.36 -4.12
CA VAL A 100 9.20 5.30 -3.89
C VAL A 100 9.82 5.50 -2.52
N GLY A 101 9.47 4.65 -1.58
CA GLY A 101 10.09 4.56 -0.28
C GLY A 101 11.42 3.83 -0.36
N THR A 102 12.42 4.34 0.33
CA THR A 102 13.78 3.76 0.39
C THR A 102 14.33 3.78 1.82
N ASP A 103 15.52 3.21 2.02
CA ASP A 103 16.26 3.26 3.30
C ASP A 103 16.62 4.69 3.77
N VAL A 104 16.59 5.67 2.88
CA VAL A 104 17.08 7.03 3.17
C VAL A 104 16.04 8.10 2.90
N GLY A 105 14.78 7.71 2.74
CA GLY A 105 13.67 8.63 2.52
C GLY A 105 12.81 8.30 1.31
N VAL A 106 12.06 9.28 0.85
CA VAL A 106 11.07 9.16 -0.22
C VAL A 106 11.55 9.83 -1.49
N TYR A 107 11.38 9.16 -2.62
CA TYR A 107 11.58 9.72 -3.95
C TYR A 107 10.27 9.65 -4.73
N ILE A 108 10.04 10.63 -5.62
CA ILE A 108 8.87 10.63 -6.52
C ILE A 108 9.38 10.52 -7.93
N TYR A 109 8.92 9.50 -8.64
CA TYR A 109 9.11 9.38 -10.09
C TYR A 109 7.96 10.08 -10.81
N TYR A 110 8.32 10.98 -11.70
CA TYR A 110 7.40 11.71 -12.58
C TYR A 110 7.44 11.09 -13.98
N PRO A 111 6.45 10.27 -14.37
CA PRO A 111 6.47 9.55 -15.65
C PRO A 111 6.56 10.50 -16.87
N GLU A 112 5.89 11.65 -16.82
CA GLU A 112 5.87 12.64 -17.90
C GLU A 112 7.25 13.27 -18.17
N LYS A 113 8.10 13.31 -17.14
CA LYS A 113 9.44 13.93 -17.22
C LYS A 113 10.56 12.91 -17.22
N ASP A 114 10.22 11.64 -17.00
CA ASP A 114 11.16 10.53 -16.85
C ASP A 114 12.28 10.85 -15.83
N THR A 115 11.88 11.30 -14.63
CA THR A 115 12.84 11.78 -13.63
C THR A 115 12.37 11.48 -12.22
N PHE A 116 13.33 11.22 -11.33
CA PHE A 116 13.10 11.17 -9.90
C PHE A 116 13.41 12.51 -9.25
N ARG A 117 12.72 12.78 -8.15
CA ARG A 117 13.04 13.87 -7.23
C ARG A 117 12.96 13.35 -5.81
N HIS A 118 13.92 13.74 -4.97
CA HIS A 118 13.82 13.51 -3.55
C HIS A 118 12.65 14.32 -2.97
N PHE A 119 11.78 13.67 -2.23
CA PHE A 119 10.68 14.33 -1.55
C PHE A 119 11.23 15.01 -0.31
N VAL A 120 11.40 16.30 -0.40
CA VAL A 120 11.79 17.17 0.71
C VAL A 120 10.82 18.31 0.73
N GLU A 121 10.06 18.45 1.81
CA GLU A 121 9.24 19.63 1.97
C GLU A 121 10.09 20.85 2.26
N GLN A 122 9.82 21.95 1.54
CA GLN A 122 10.62 23.18 1.63
C GLN A 122 10.24 24.06 2.82
N SER A 123 9.12 23.80 3.47
CA SER A 123 8.53 24.75 4.44
C SER A 123 9.01 24.58 5.88
N ASP A 124 9.48 23.38 6.27
CA ASP A 124 9.90 23.15 7.67
C ASP A 124 11.08 22.16 7.73
N LYS A 125 12.23 22.66 8.25
CA LYS A 125 13.44 21.85 8.45
C LYS A 125 13.26 20.68 9.42
N ASN A 126 12.20 20.69 10.22
CA ASN A 126 11.89 19.65 11.20
C ASN A 126 10.96 18.56 10.66
N THR A 127 10.44 18.71 9.44
CA THR A 127 9.45 17.82 8.83
C THR A 127 10.03 17.14 7.58
N ARG A 128 11.20 16.49 7.73
CA ARG A 128 11.83 15.74 6.64
C ARG A 128 11.71 14.24 6.86
N VAL A 129 11.31 13.53 5.80
CA VAL A 129 11.36 12.06 5.77
C VAL A 129 12.74 11.63 5.27
N GLU A 130 13.71 11.55 6.18
CA GLU A 130 15.12 11.22 5.86
C GLU A 130 15.56 9.88 6.46
N ARG A 131 14.61 9.00 6.79
CA ARG A 131 14.85 7.68 7.37
C ARG A 131 14.27 6.58 6.50
N ALA A 132 14.63 5.35 6.80
CA ALA A 132 14.07 4.19 6.13
C ALA A 132 12.54 4.25 6.16
N VAL A 133 11.92 4.15 4.99
CA VAL A 133 10.47 4.20 4.82
C VAL A 133 9.92 2.80 4.96
N ALA A 134 9.10 2.57 5.96
CA ALA A 134 8.44 1.28 6.15
C ALA A 134 7.29 1.09 5.16
N MET A 135 6.55 2.18 4.85
CA MET A 135 5.36 2.09 4.01
C MET A 135 4.96 3.45 3.44
N ILE A 136 4.41 3.43 2.24
CA ILE A 136 3.69 4.55 1.61
C ILE A 136 2.32 4.06 1.17
N SER A 137 1.25 4.81 1.47
CA SER A 137 -0.11 4.52 1.04
C SER A 137 -0.85 5.82 0.73
N GLY A 138 -1.97 5.73 0.05
CA GLY A 138 -2.82 6.89 -0.21
C GLY A 138 -4.26 6.70 0.22
N ASP A 139 -5.02 7.78 0.18
CA ASP A 139 -6.45 7.74 0.43
C ASP A 139 -7.26 8.38 -0.71
N SER A 140 -8.58 8.21 -0.64
CA SER A 140 -9.52 8.74 -1.63
C SER A 140 -9.59 10.27 -1.68
N GLN A 141 -9.00 10.97 -0.71
CA GLN A 141 -8.93 12.42 -0.66
C GLN A 141 -7.69 12.99 -1.38
N GLY A 142 -6.79 12.13 -1.83
CA GLY A 142 -5.53 12.48 -2.47
C GLY A 142 -4.45 12.86 -1.44
N ARG A 143 -4.47 12.23 -0.27
CA ARG A 143 -3.39 12.36 0.71
C ARG A 143 -2.48 11.15 0.60
N VAL A 144 -1.19 11.37 0.78
CA VAL A 144 -0.15 10.35 0.81
C VAL A 144 0.34 10.18 2.24
N TRP A 145 0.22 8.96 2.76
CA TRP A 145 0.63 8.59 4.10
C TRP A 145 1.99 7.88 4.04
N ILE A 146 2.92 8.29 4.91
CA ILE A 146 4.30 7.79 4.92
C ILE A 146 4.66 7.40 6.33
N ALA A 147 4.98 6.12 6.55
CA ALA A 147 5.56 5.64 7.80
C ALA A 147 7.07 5.50 7.64
N ALA A 148 7.84 6.16 8.51
CA ALA A 148 9.30 6.11 8.50
C ALA A 148 9.82 5.53 9.82
N GLU A 149 10.88 4.70 9.76
CA GLU A 149 11.45 4.04 10.93
C GLU A 149 11.99 5.05 11.94
N ALA A 150 11.73 4.80 13.22
CA ALA A 150 12.10 5.66 14.34
C ALA A 150 11.68 7.15 14.15
N GLN A 151 10.76 7.39 13.23
CA GLN A 151 10.08 8.65 13.00
C GLN A 151 8.57 8.43 13.07
N ASN A 152 7.85 9.50 13.04
CA ASN A 152 6.41 9.48 13.13
C ASN A 152 5.76 9.10 11.80
N LEU A 153 4.45 9.09 11.81
CA LEU A 153 3.63 8.98 10.63
C LEU A 153 3.45 10.37 9.99
N PHE A 154 3.70 10.46 8.71
CA PHE A 154 3.52 11.68 7.93
C PHE A 154 2.31 11.57 7.01
N CYS A 155 1.64 12.68 6.77
CA CYS A 155 0.56 12.81 5.81
C CYS A 155 0.81 14.01 4.91
N TYR A 156 1.00 13.78 3.62
CA TYR A 156 1.12 14.82 2.61
C TYR A 156 -0.19 15.01 1.85
N ASP A 157 -0.74 16.21 1.91
CA ASP A 157 -1.93 16.59 1.14
C ASP A 157 -1.48 17.14 -0.22
N LEU A 158 -1.72 16.37 -1.28
CA LEU A 158 -1.32 16.72 -2.65
C LEU A 158 -1.95 18.04 -3.13
N LYS A 159 -3.20 18.30 -2.73
CA LYS A 159 -3.92 19.52 -3.16
C LYS A 159 -3.42 20.77 -2.45
N LYS A 160 -3.13 20.66 -1.15
CA LYS A 160 -2.65 21.78 -0.33
C LYS A 160 -1.14 21.92 -0.37
N GLN A 161 -0.44 20.88 -0.85
CA GLN A 161 1.02 20.80 -0.83
C GLN A 161 1.59 21.00 0.59
N THR A 162 0.96 20.38 1.59
CA THR A 162 1.36 20.48 2.98
C THR A 162 1.65 19.13 3.58
N LEU A 163 2.74 19.03 4.32
CA LEU A 163 3.14 17.84 5.07
C LEU A 163 2.77 18.03 6.56
N ARG A 164 2.07 17.06 7.12
CA ARG A 164 1.80 17.00 8.56
C ARG A 164 2.57 15.83 9.15
N ASN A 165 3.14 16.06 10.33
CA ASN A 165 3.78 15.03 11.14
C ASN A 165 2.87 14.65 12.30
N TYR A 166 2.53 13.37 12.42
CA TYR A 166 1.73 12.80 13.50
C TYR A 166 2.65 12.08 14.48
N ILE A 167 2.80 12.64 15.68
CA ILE A 167 3.64 12.08 16.73
C ILE A 167 2.84 10.99 17.44
N LEU A 168 3.19 9.73 17.19
CA LEU A 168 2.52 8.58 17.81
C LEU A 168 3.11 8.21 19.19
N THR A 169 4.27 8.78 19.54
CA THR A 169 4.97 8.49 20.81
C THR A 169 4.21 8.92 22.06
N ASP A 170 3.28 9.86 21.94
CA ASP A 170 2.47 10.32 23.06
C ASP A 170 1.31 9.35 23.38
N HIS A 171 1.15 8.31 22.59
CA HIS A 171 0.12 7.30 22.84
C HIS A 171 0.73 6.16 23.67
N PRO A 172 0.26 5.94 24.93
CA PRO A 172 0.90 5.01 25.86
C PRO A 172 0.79 3.52 25.47
N LEU A 173 0.03 3.20 24.43
CA LEU A 173 -0.30 1.83 24.02
C LEU A 173 0.42 1.38 22.74
N VAL A 174 1.20 2.24 22.08
CA VAL A 174 1.78 1.87 20.78
C VAL A 174 3.26 2.20 20.69
N SER A 175 4.00 1.28 20.10
CA SER A 175 5.36 1.53 19.62
C SER A 175 5.32 2.45 18.39
N THR A 176 6.46 3.03 18.05
CA THR A 176 6.58 3.86 16.83
C THR A 176 6.79 3.03 15.56
N ASN A 177 6.74 1.71 15.64
CA ASN A 177 7.02 0.81 14.52
C ASN A 177 5.76 0.52 13.68
N VAL A 178 5.29 1.51 12.93
CA VAL A 178 4.24 1.32 11.93
C VAL A 178 4.75 0.44 10.79
N LYS A 179 4.03 -0.64 10.50
CA LYS A 179 4.32 -1.56 9.40
C LYS A 179 3.46 -1.32 8.18
N CYS A 180 2.18 -1.10 8.40
CA CYS A 180 1.22 -0.87 7.33
C CYS A 180 0.15 0.11 7.78
N LEU A 181 -0.44 0.79 6.80
CA LEU A 181 -1.56 1.70 7.01
C LEU A 181 -2.46 1.68 5.77
N THR A 182 -3.74 1.77 6.01
CA THR A 182 -4.70 2.05 4.95
C THR A 182 -5.80 2.97 5.46
N VAL A 183 -6.47 3.66 4.54
CA VAL A 183 -7.66 4.45 4.84
C VAL A 183 -8.83 3.82 4.09
N ASP A 184 -9.84 3.39 4.83
CA ASP A 184 -11.02 2.76 4.23
C ASP A 184 -11.97 3.80 3.61
N ASN A 185 -13.00 3.32 2.92
CA ASN A 185 -13.97 4.17 2.24
C ASN A 185 -14.78 5.07 3.18
N SER A 186 -14.81 4.77 4.48
CA SER A 186 -15.46 5.61 5.50
C SER A 186 -14.54 6.73 6.01
N GLY A 187 -13.26 6.72 5.63
CA GLY A 187 -12.23 7.63 6.11
C GLY A 187 -11.58 7.16 7.42
N THR A 188 -11.88 5.93 7.89
CA THR A 188 -11.19 5.36 9.05
C THR A 188 -9.76 5.01 8.66
N ILE A 189 -8.81 5.47 9.45
CA ILE A 189 -7.39 5.15 9.29
C ILE A 189 -7.10 3.88 10.10
N TRP A 190 -6.59 2.86 9.44
CA TRP A 190 -6.18 1.59 10.03
C TRP A 190 -4.67 1.49 10.03
N ILE A 191 -4.08 1.13 11.16
CA ILE A 191 -2.63 1.08 11.34
C ILE A 191 -2.24 -0.26 11.96
N GLY A 192 -1.35 -0.96 11.29
CA GLY A 192 -0.69 -2.15 11.80
C GLY A 192 0.69 -1.83 12.34
N PHE A 193 0.98 -2.33 13.53
CA PHE A 193 2.26 -2.15 14.21
C PHE A 193 3.06 -3.44 14.28
N TYR A 194 4.36 -3.30 14.49
CA TYR A 194 5.25 -4.42 14.80
C TYR A 194 5.18 -4.71 16.29
N GLY A 195 4.39 -5.73 16.66
CA GLY A 195 4.29 -6.20 18.03
C GLY A 195 3.18 -5.57 18.89
N ASP A 196 2.47 -4.53 18.39
CA ASP A 196 1.36 -3.91 19.12
C ASP A 196 -0.01 -4.20 18.48
N GLY A 197 -0.02 -4.95 17.36
CA GLY A 197 -1.24 -5.35 16.71
C GLY A 197 -1.87 -4.29 15.81
N LEU A 198 -3.22 -4.29 15.74
CA LEU A 198 -4.01 -3.45 14.85
C LEU A 198 -4.73 -2.35 15.62
N PHE A 199 -4.64 -1.13 15.10
CA PHE A 199 -5.32 0.05 15.63
C PHE A 199 -6.12 0.76 14.54
N TYR A 200 -7.09 1.57 14.97
CA TYR A 200 -7.84 2.43 14.07
C TYR A 200 -8.09 3.82 14.67
N SER A 201 -8.31 4.80 13.78
CA SER A 201 -8.71 6.15 14.13
C SER A 201 -9.80 6.64 13.18
N LYS A 202 -10.80 7.34 13.73
CA LYS A 202 -11.91 7.97 12.98
C LYS A 202 -11.85 9.49 12.99
N ASP A 203 -10.86 10.08 13.65
CA ASP A 203 -10.74 11.50 13.94
C ASP A 203 -9.39 12.09 13.52
N GLU A 204 -8.85 11.60 12.40
CA GLU A 204 -7.57 12.03 11.84
C GLU A 204 -6.38 11.86 12.81
N LEU A 205 -6.33 10.71 13.48
CA LEU A 205 -5.27 10.34 14.44
C LEU A 205 -5.18 11.19 15.71
N LYS A 206 -6.27 11.86 16.08
CA LYS A 206 -6.36 12.50 17.41
C LYS A 206 -6.49 11.46 18.51
N THR A 207 -7.20 10.36 18.19
CA THR A 207 -7.31 9.20 19.07
C THR A 207 -7.01 7.92 18.31
N LEU A 208 -6.30 6.99 18.95
CA LEU A 208 -6.05 5.63 18.44
C LEU A 208 -6.78 4.63 19.33
N HIS A 209 -7.48 3.72 18.70
CA HIS A 209 -8.21 2.66 19.38
C HIS A 209 -7.66 1.31 18.96
N PRO A 210 -7.34 0.40 19.89
CA PRO A 210 -6.99 -0.97 19.55
C PRO A 210 -8.19 -1.67 18.92
N TYR A 211 -7.94 -2.44 17.88
CA TYR A 211 -8.97 -3.27 17.28
C TYR A 211 -9.00 -4.64 17.95
N ILE A 212 -10.14 -4.95 18.55
CA ILE A 212 -10.42 -6.25 19.14
C ILE A 212 -11.42 -6.96 18.23
N SER A 213 -11.05 -8.14 17.72
CA SER A 213 -11.95 -8.91 16.86
C SER A 213 -13.23 -9.32 17.63
N PRO A 214 -14.42 -9.07 17.09
CA PRO A 214 -15.66 -9.50 17.74
C PRO A 214 -15.89 -11.02 17.67
N ILE A 215 -15.10 -11.75 16.88
CA ILE A 215 -15.23 -13.20 16.67
C ILE A 215 -14.43 -13.99 17.72
N ASP A 216 -13.31 -13.45 18.11
CA ASP A 216 -12.44 -14.05 19.11
C ASP A 216 -12.54 -13.22 20.39
N ASN A 217 -13.11 -13.80 21.44
CA ASN A 217 -13.21 -13.16 22.77
C ASN A 217 -11.84 -12.96 23.45
N GLU A 218 -10.77 -13.23 22.76
CA GLU A 218 -9.40 -13.07 23.19
C GLU A 218 -8.72 -11.97 22.36
N GLU A 219 -7.74 -11.32 22.92
CA GLU A 219 -6.93 -10.19 22.41
C GLU A 219 -6.21 -10.50 21.08
N THR A 220 -6.96 -10.75 20.02
CA THR A 220 -6.56 -11.46 18.81
C THR A 220 -5.46 -10.77 18.01
N TYR A 221 -5.25 -9.48 18.21
CA TYR A 221 -4.20 -8.72 17.51
C TYR A 221 -3.34 -7.87 18.44
N ASN A 222 -3.47 -8.01 19.75
CA ASN A 222 -2.58 -7.38 20.72
C ASN A 222 -1.30 -8.21 20.80
N ASN A 223 -0.16 -7.66 20.48
CA ASN A 223 1.17 -8.24 20.40
C ASN A 223 1.52 -8.96 19.07
N ASP A 224 0.62 -9.01 18.08
CA ASP A 224 0.93 -9.55 16.76
C ASP A 224 1.65 -8.53 15.87
N VAL A 225 2.45 -9.03 14.96
CA VAL A 225 2.99 -8.22 13.86
C VAL A 225 1.94 -8.13 12.76
N VAL A 226 1.26 -7.00 12.62
CA VAL A 226 0.38 -6.77 11.47
C VAL A 226 1.23 -6.28 10.30
N SER A 227 1.41 -7.15 9.31
CA SER A 227 2.34 -6.93 8.19
C SER A 227 1.69 -6.23 7.00
N GLU A 228 0.38 -6.40 6.80
CA GLU A 228 -0.35 -5.87 5.66
C GLU A 228 -1.82 -5.64 5.99
N ILE A 229 -2.40 -4.58 5.45
CA ILE A 229 -3.83 -4.28 5.54
C ILE A 229 -4.31 -3.86 4.15
N LEU A 230 -5.24 -4.62 3.57
CA LEU A 230 -5.81 -4.33 2.26
C LEU A 230 -7.31 -4.09 2.37
N PRO A 231 -7.82 -2.95 1.85
CA PRO A 231 -9.25 -2.74 1.72
C PRO A 231 -9.85 -3.72 0.72
N GLY A 232 -10.89 -4.40 1.12
CA GLY A 232 -11.66 -5.31 0.27
C GLY A 232 -12.99 -4.71 -0.17
N ALA A 233 -13.74 -5.46 -0.98
CA ALA A 233 -15.11 -5.12 -1.32
C ALA A 233 -16.01 -5.19 -0.08
N TYR A 234 -17.18 -4.52 -0.13
CA TYR A 234 -18.19 -4.56 0.93
C TYR A 234 -17.73 -4.13 2.33
N ASN A 235 -16.82 -3.16 2.42
CA ASN A 235 -16.22 -2.68 3.67
C ASN A 235 -15.47 -3.75 4.47
N CYS A 236 -14.94 -4.77 3.79
CA CYS A 236 -14.07 -5.75 4.39
C CYS A 236 -12.62 -5.23 4.40
N LEU A 237 -11.85 -5.67 5.40
CA LEU A 237 -10.40 -5.51 5.44
C LEU A 237 -9.76 -6.91 5.45
N TYR A 238 -8.77 -7.10 4.60
CA TYR A 238 -7.88 -8.27 4.67
C TYR A 238 -6.66 -7.88 5.49
N ILE A 239 -6.35 -8.66 6.51
CA ILE A 239 -5.28 -8.37 7.45
C ILE A 239 -4.32 -9.55 7.43
N GLY A 240 -3.06 -9.29 7.08
CA GLY A 240 -1.95 -10.23 7.23
C GLY A 240 -1.27 -10.01 8.57
N SER A 241 -1.18 -11.06 9.40
CA SER A 241 -0.48 -11.01 10.68
C SER A 241 0.46 -12.18 10.85
N LEU A 242 1.51 -11.97 11.63
CA LEU A 242 2.45 -13.00 12.11
C LEU A 242 2.33 -13.07 13.63
N LYS A 243 2.13 -14.29 14.14
CA LYS A 243 2.16 -14.60 15.58
C LYS A 243 3.56 -14.90 16.04
#